data_b7d7c8feac8844b26725c96661227273
#
_entry.id   b7d7c8feac8844b26725c96661227273
#
_cell.length_a   1.000
_cell.length_b   1.000
_cell.length_c   1.000
_cell.angle_alpha   90.00
_cell.angle_beta   90.00
_cell.angle_gamma   90.00
#
_symmetry.space_group_name_H-M   'P 1'
#
loop_
_entity.id
_entity.type
_entity.pdbx_description
1 polymer ?
#
loop_
_entity_poly.entity_id
_entity_poly.type
_entity_poly.pdbx_seq_one_letter_code
_entity_poly.pdbx_strand_id
1 'polypeptide(L)'
;MKIYSVLITISLLVLLACGPTGGGRLKGSVKDEPYVTPVSVKYRVSPGWDGTELKKVVVNGDNSVFVLTDKGVFRDFPGEIISKDLMYSSLADKIPMDISIQEETGYLYYLYADRFLTNMHAGNICGQFPENQYIRLAVNKSGEVLLLGDRTSAVYRGNNKLSDIKLPEDRFIDLQVEAGKFYLLSPTSVYRLDNCQWSRIHRGEGITAMALAGDRIVIGTVDGYYETDEKGTVISEKNNRLPVPEIRKLLSANGRHWFATDFGAYYKDREGIRYFTEERWLDQNNVIDMTLDRSGNAYLLTPTGLNKIHFKEETLAGKATYLQDNLRKYHLRFGFSAEARLLDPEDPTSIRLEDNDNDGLWTSFYLGSQAFRYAVTKEKAAKQYVWESFEPYERLLVIHPITGFSGRTFERTGYIAGDTIPWRPAIDPDWWWKGTTSTDEFVGYIFVASVIDQFIAETPEEKQRVADYIDAIMTHIVSNDYYFIDYDGQPTLWGRWNPAYVNSFAETQFDRRLNSTLTIAGLQLAYRLTGKEIYKTEAYRMMEDHGYLENMKIPMKNIRFTSGFQHQGITMGQDWN
;
A
#
# COMPACT_ATOMS: atom_id res chain seq x y z
N MET A 1 -34.85 -16.84 43.17
CA MET A 1 -35.40 -17.75 42.14
C MET A 1 -35.75 -17.09 40.79
N LYS A 2 -35.43 -15.82 40.55
CA LYS A 2 -35.67 -15.13 39.24
C LYS A 2 -34.42 -14.87 38.42
N ILE A 3 -33.23 -15.08 38.94
CA ILE A 3 -31.96 -14.83 38.23
C ILE A 3 -31.51 -16.06 37.41
N TYR A 4 -31.87 -17.26 37.85
CA TYR A 4 -31.52 -18.50 37.12
C TYR A 4 -32.33 -18.73 35.82
N SER A 5 -33.56 -18.21 35.75
CA SER A 5 -34.39 -18.34 34.53
C SER A 5 -33.88 -17.46 33.35
N VAL A 6 -33.24 -16.33 33.63
CA VAL A 6 -32.71 -15.43 32.57
C VAL A 6 -31.42 -15.97 31.98
N LEU A 7 -30.56 -16.59 32.79
CA LEU A 7 -29.32 -17.21 32.34
C LEU A 7 -29.55 -18.46 31.47
N ILE A 8 -30.59 -19.25 31.77
CA ILE A 8 -30.96 -20.44 30.97
C ILE A 8 -31.56 -20.01 29.62
N THR A 9 -32.29 -18.91 29.57
CA THR A 9 -32.90 -18.41 28.32
C THR A 9 -31.87 -17.79 27.40
N ILE A 10 -30.83 -17.14 27.93
CA ILE A 10 -29.72 -16.59 27.13
C ILE A 10 -28.80 -17.72 26.62
N SER A 11 -28.56 -18.77 27.43
CA SER A 11 -27.80 -19.95 27.02
C SER A 11 -28.53 -20.77 25.94
N LEU A 12 -29.86 -20.85 25.96
CA LEU A 12 -30.64 -21.52 24.91
C LEU A 12 -30.66 -20.70 23.58
N LEU A 13 -30.65 -19.39 23.66
CA LEU A 13 -30.56 -18.52 22.45
C LEU A 13 -29.20 -18.58 21.78
N VAL A 14 -28.10 -18.77 22.53
CA VAL A 14 -26.77 -18.96 21.96
C VAL A 14 -26.58 -20.36 21.36
N LEU A 15 -27.22 -21.39 21.95
CA LEU A 15 -27.19 -22.75 21.39
C LEU A 15 -28.06 -22.94 20.13
N LEU A 16 -29.07 -22.09 19.93
CA LEU A 16 -29.89 -22.07 18.71
C LEU A 16 -29.20 -21.32 17.53
N ALA A 17 -28.16 -20.53 17.81
CA ALA A 17 -27.36 -19.87 16.78
C ALA A 17 -26.23 -20.77 16.19
N CYS A 18 -25.94 -21.93 16.82
CA CYS A 18 -24.91 -22.90 16.39
C CYS A 18 -25.52 -24.23 15.89
N GLY A 19 -26.78 -24.27 15.50
CA GLY A 19 -27.33 -25.40 14.76
C GLY A 19 -26.74 -25.46 13.34
N PRO A 20 -26.72 -26.65 12.67
CA PRO A 20 -26.31 -26.72 11.29
C PRO A 20 -27.34 -25.99 10.41
N THR A 21 -27.23 -24.69 10.34
CA THR A 21 -27.92 -23.91 9.34
C THR A 21 -27.30 -24.29 8.01
N GLY A 22 -28.00 -25.14 7.29
CA GLY A 22 -27.74 -25.33 5.86
C GLY A 22 -27.49 -24.00 5.23
N GLY A 23 -26.42 -23.90 4.44
CA GLY A 23 -25.84 -22.68 3.91
C GLY A 23 -26.86 -21.61 3.61
N GLY A 24 -26.92 -20.60 4.46
CA GLY A 24 -27.77 -19.44 4.26
C GLY A 24 -27.33 -18.80 2.96
N ARG A 25 -28.05 -19.07 1.86
CA ARG A 25 -27.92 -18.29 0.64
C ARG A 25 -28.04 -16.84 1.04
N LEU A 26 -26.97 -16.08 0.86
CA LEU A 26 -27.07 -14.62 0.87
C LEU A 26 -28.17 -14.25 -0.14
N LYS A 27 -29.38 -14.00 0.37
CA LYS A 27 -30.52 -13.56 -0.45
C LYS A 27 -30.33 -12.08 -0.73
N GLY A 28 -29.58 -11.77 -1.77
CA GLY A 28 -29.36 -10.44 -2.30
C GLY A 28 -28.24 -10.51 -3.31
N SER A 29 -28.41 -9.87 -4.45
CA SER A 29 -27.27 -9.60 -5.34
C SER A 29 -26.33 -8.65 -4.60
N VAL A 30 -25.11 -9.07 -4.35
CA VAL A 30 -24.07 -8.16 -3.86
C VAL A 30 -23.86 -7.13 -4.96
N LYS A 31 -24.17 -5.87 -4.67
CA LYS A 31 -23.96 -4.78 -5.60
C LYS A 31 -22.48 -4.40 -5.55
N ASP A 32 -21.84 -4.44 -6.70
CA ASP A 32 -20.46 -3.99 -6.86
C ASP A 32 -20.45 -2.46 -6.99
N GLU A 33 -20.33 -1.75 -5.87
CA GLU A 33 -20.41 -0.29 -5.83
C GLU A 33 -19.04 0.34 -6.14
N PRO A 34 -19.02 1.34 -7.06
CA PRO A 34 -17.78 2.04 -7.35
C PRO A 34 -17.30 2.87 -6.17
N TYR A 35 -16.00 2.96 -6.03
CA TYR A 35 -15.32 3.83 -5.09
C TYR A 35 -14.12 4.51 -5.76
N VAL A 36 -13.74 5.68 -5.25
CA VAL A 36 -12.59 6.41 -5.77
C VAL A 36 -11.32 5.98 -5.04
N THR A 37 -10.32 5.54 -5.80
CA THR A 37 -9.02 5.11 -5.25
C THR A 37 -7.88 5.92 -5.85
N PRO A 38 -6.87 6.33 -5.04
CA PRO A 38 -5.67 6.95 -5.55
C PRO A 38 -4.77 5.91 -6.24
N VAL A 39 -4.11 6.36 -7.30
CA VAL A 39 -3.10 5.61 -8.04
C VAL A 39 -1.89 6.51 -8.24
N SER A 40 -0.68 5.94 -8.17
CA SER A 40 0.57 6.66 -8.42
C SER A 40 1.12 6.34 -9.82
N VAL A 41 1.59 7.37 -10.50
CA VAL A 41 2.42 7.26 -11.71
C VAL A 41 3.74 7.99 -11.45
N LYS A 42 4.85 7.33 -11.71
CA LYS A 42 6.20 7.85 -11.42
C LYS A 42 6.92 8.21 -12.72
N TYR A 43 7.25 9.47 -12.89
CA TYR A 43 7.99 9.98 -14.04
C TYR A 43 9.46 10.09 -13.67
N ARG A 44 10.32 9.40 -14.42
CA ARG A 44 11.77 9.46 -14.27
C ARG A 44 12.37 10.54 -15.18
N VAL A 45 13.51 11.05 -14.80
CA VAL A 45 14.31 11.89 -15.70
C VAL A 45 14.78 11.01 -16.86
N SER A 46 14.61 11.48 -18.10
CA SER A 46 14.98 10.71 -19.29
C SER A 46 16.48 10.44 -19.37
N PRO A 47 16.90 9.28 -19.91
CA PRO A 47 18.32 8.98 -20.14
C PRO A 47 19.04 10.11 -20.88
N GLY A 48 20.29 10.38 -20.50
CA GLY A 48 21.08 11.48 -21.01
C GLY A 48 20.93 12.80 -20.24
N TRP A 49 20.01 12.88 -19.30
CA TRP A 49 19.84 14.00 -18.38
C TRP A 49 20.09 13.61 -16.92
N ASP A 50 20.83 12.55 -16.70
CA ASP A 50 21.19 12.08 -15.36
C ASP A 50 21.88 13.17 -14.53
N GLY A 51 21.60 13.17 -13.22
CA GLY A 51 22.13 14.17 -12.30
C GLY A 51 21.52 15.57 -12.46
N THR A 52 20.37 15.70 -13.12
CA THR A 52 19.60 16.94 -13.17
C THR A 52 18.99 17.27 -11.81
N GLU A 53 19.24 18.47 -11.31
CA GLU A 53 18.63 18.96 -10.08
C GLU A 53 17.22 19.49 -10.37
N LEU A 54 16.19 18.86 -9.80
CA LEU A 54 14.79 19.27 -9.90
C LEU A 54 14.48 20.32 -8.83
N LYS A 55 13.75 21.41 -9.19
CA LYS A 55 13.58 22.56 -8.29
C LYS A 55 12.15 22.97 -8.03
N LYS A 56 11.30 22.97 -9.06
CA LYS A 56 9.92 23.46 -8.98
C LYS A 56 9.05 22.77 -10.00
N VAL A 57 7.79 22.48 -9.66
CA VAL A 57 6.81 21.89 -10.58
C VAL A 57 5.60 22.82 -10.72
N VAL A 58 5.12 22.98 -11.95
CA VAL A 58 3.89 23.69 -12.28
C VAL A 58 3.10 22.90 -13.31
N VAL A 59 1.78 23.02 -13.29
CA VAL A 59 0.86 22.33 -14.20
C VAL A 59 -0.04 23.37 -14.88
N ASN A 60 -0.22 23.26 -16.19
CA ASN A 60 -1.13 24.16 -16.91
C ASN A 60 -2.56 23.60 -17.01
N GLY A 61 -3.43 24.37 -17.65
CA GLY A 61 -4.86 24.06 -17.71
C GLY A 61 -5.21 22.83 -18.57
N ASP A 62 -4.31 22.35 -19.43
CA ASP A 62 -4.46 21.11 -20.21
C ASP A 62 -3.76 19.91 -19.56
N ASN A 63 -3.31 20.07 -18.31
CA ASN A 63 -2.58 19.09 -17.51
C ASN A 63 -1.16 18.78 -18.00
N SER A 64 -0.57 19.59 -18.88
CA SER A 64 0.86 19.50 -19.18
C SER A 64 1.67 19.98 -17.98
N VAL A 65 2.69 19.23 -17.64
CA VAL A 65 3.53 19.48 -16.45
C VAL A 65 4.87 20.06 -16.89
N PHE A 66 5.31 21.07 -16.18
CA PHE A 66 6.63 21.69 -16.40
C PHE A 66 7.41 21.67 -15.09
N VAL A 67 8.67 21.27 -15.20
CA VAL A 67 9.59 21.15 -14.08
C VAL A 67 10.78 22.08 -14.33
N LEU A 68 11.00 23.03 -13.44
CA LEU A 68 12.21 23.85 -13.43
C LEU A 68 13.38 23.01 -12.90
N THR A 69 14.49 23.05 -13.62
CA THR A 69 15.72 22.33 -13.27
C THR A 69 16.96 23.23 -13.39
N ASP A 70 18.11 22.73 -12.95
CA ASP A 70 19.40 23.37 -13.18
C ASP A 70 19.86 23.34 -14.66
N LYS A 71 19.17 22.58 -15.51
CA LYS A 71 19.46 22.45 -16.96
C LYS A 71 18.38 23.06 -17.86
N GLY A 72 17.43 23.80 -17.28
CA GLY A 72 16.32 24.45 -17.97
C GLY A 72 14.96 23.91 -17.55
N VAL A 73 13.97 24.10 -18.40
CA VAL A 73 12.61 23.60 -18.13
C VAL A 73 12.43 22.23 -18.79
N PHE A 74 11.93 21.29 -17.99
CA PHE A 74 11.56 19.95 -18.43
C PHE A 74 10.04 19.85 -18.48
N ARG A 75 9.53 18.87 -19.24
CA ARG A 75 8.11 18.54 -19.30
C ARG A 75 7.89 17.03 -19.31
N ASP A 76 6.66 16.61 -19.03
CA ASP A 76 6.26 15.21 -19.12
C ASP A 76 6.11 14.75 -20.59
N PHE A 77 6.47 13.49 -20.84
CA PHE A 77 6.33 12.82 -22.12
C PHE A 77 5.70 11.43 -21.91
N PRO A 78 5.11 10.84 -22.99
CA PRO A 78 4.67 9.44 -22.96
C PRO A 78 5.80 8.49 -22.54
N GLY A 79 5.45 7.43 -21.79
CA GLY A 79 6.42 6.49 -21.23
C GLY A 79 6.92 6.85 -19.84
N GLU A 80 6.18 7.72 -19.14
CA GLU A 80 6.45 8.07 -17.73
C GLU A 80 7.84 8.69 -17.54
N ILE A 81 8.23 9.58 -18.43
CA ILE A 81 9.48 10.31 -18.39
C ILE A 81 9.26 11.81 -18.36
N ILE A 82 10.18 12.53 -17.72
CA ILE A 82 10.37 13.97 -17.88
C ILE A 82 11.67 14.24 -18.60
N SER A 83 11.62 15.14 -19.56
CA SER A 83 12.79 15.51 -20.38
C SER A 83 12.75 16.99 -20.70
N LYS A 84 13.89 17.52 -21.16
CA LYS A 84 14.03 18.93 -21.51
C LYS A 84 12.99 19.35 -22.55
N ASP A 85 12.28 20.45 -22.28
CA ASP A 85 11.32 21.03 -23.23
C ASP A 85 12.07 21.77 -24.34
N LEU A 86 12.05 21.20 -25.54
CA LEU A 86 12.68 21.78 -26.73
C LEU A 86 11.68 22.47 -27.66
N MET A 87 10.39 22.58 -27.26
CA MET A 87 9.37 23.14 -28.15
C MET A 87 9.55 24.64 -28.43
N TYR A 88 10.24 25.34 -27.54
CA TYR A 88 10.52 26.76 -27.69
C TYR A 88 12.04 26.95 -27.72
N SER A 89 12.68 26.69 -28.85
CA SER A 89 14.14 26.67 -28.97
C SER A 89 14.84 27.99 -28.53
N SER A 90 14.17 29.14 -28.71
CA SER A 90 14.66 30.42 -28.19
C SER A 90 14.72 30.54 -26.66
N LEU A 91 14.00 29.66 -25.96
CA LEU A 91 13.96 29.55 -24.49
C LEU A 91 14.69 28.31 -23.97
N ALA A 92 14.78 27.27 -24.77
CA ALA A 92 15.36 25.98 -24.38
C ALA A 92 16.87 26.07 -24.05
N ASP A 93 17.59 26.95 -24.70
CA ASP A 93 19.04 27.14 -24.48
C ASP A 93 19.36 27.98 -23.23
N LYS A 94 18.34 28.54 -22.58
CA LYS A 94 18.48 29.37 -21.38
C LYS A 94 17.94 28.65 -20.17
N ILE A 95 18.55 28.89 -19.02
CA ILE A 95 18.11 28.35 -17.72
C ILE A 95 17.41 29.47 -16.97
N PRO A 96 16.08 29.40 -16.79
CA PRO A 96 15.38 30.39 -15.99
C PRO A 96 15.69 30.22 -14.49
N MET A 97 15.63 31.32 -13.76
CA MET A 97 15.77 31.33 -12.29
C MET A 97 14.50 30.88 -11.60
N ASP A 98 13.33 31.18 -12.20
CA ASP A 98 12.01 30.76 -11.70
C ASP A 98 11.02 30.64 -12.86
N ILE A 99 9.94 29.88 -12.64
CA ILE A 99 8.81 29.73 -13.55
C ILE A 99 7.48 29.89 -12.83
N SER A 100 6.47 30.39 -13.54
CA SER A 100 5.09 30.47 -13.05
C SER A 100 4.10 30.27 -14.18
N ILE A 101 2.90 29.83 -13.88
CA ILE A 101 1.81 29.65 -14.86
C ILE A 101 0.69 30.66 -14.57
N GLN A 102 0.17 31.25 -15.64
CA GLN A 102 -1.07 32.00 -15.59
C GLN A 102 -2.23 30.99 -15.61
N GLU A 103 -2.96 30.90 -14.53
CA GLU A 103 -4.00 29.88 -14.31
C GLU A 103 -5.09 29.84 -15.39
N GLU A 104 -5.56 31.03 -15.86
CA GLU A 104 -6.66 31.15 -16.83
C GLU A 104 -6.25 30.69 -18.24
N THR A 105 -5.05 31.05 -18.68
CA THR A 105 -4.59 30.83 -20.05
C THR A 105 -3.67 29.60 -20.20
N GLY A 106 -3.09 29.15 -19.09
CA GLY A 106 -2.07 28.12 -19.09
C GLY A 106 -0.70 28.56 -19.65
N TYR A 107 -0.50 29.86 -19.87
CA TYR A 107 0.78 30.36 -20.37
C TYR A 107 1.85 30.28 -19.29
N LEU A 108 3.03 29.79 -19.70
CA LEU A 108 4.21 29.67 -18.86
C LEU A 108 5.04 30.95 -18.94
N TYR A 109 5.46 31.46 -17.80
CA TYR A 109 6.33 32.62 -17.63
C TYR A 109 7.66 32.16 -17.06
N TYR A 110 8.75 32.76 -17.57
CA TYR A 110 10.13 32.40 -17.24
C TYR A 110 10.85 33.66 -16.72
N LEU A 111 11.49 33.57 -15.56
CA LEU A 111 12.35 34.61 -15.02
C LEU A 111 13.81 34.32 -15.34
N TYR A 112 14.49 35.27 -15.94
CA TYR A 112 15.93 35.27 -16.16
C TYR A 112 16.61 36.40 -15.37
N ALA A 113 17.92 36.46 -15.37
CA ALA A 113 18.66 37.45 -14.58
C ALA A 113 18.28 38.92 -14.89
N ASP A 114 17.95 39.20 -16.15
CA ASP A 114 17.73 40.58 -16.67
C ASP A 114 16.31 40.82 -17.22
N ARG A 115 15.48 39.77 -17.28
CA ARG A 115 14.15 39.87 -17.89
C ARG A 115 13.22 38.72 -17.45
N PHE A 116 11.92 38.92 -17.67
CA PHE A 116 10.99 37.80 -17.77
C PHE A 116 10.44 37.67 -19.19
N LEU A 117 10.09 36.45 -19.58
CA LEU A 117 9.45 36.13 -20.85
C LEU A 117 8.26 35.20 -20.62
N THR A 118 7.35 35.12 -21.62
CA THR A 118 6.33 34.09 -21.65
C THR A 118 6.38 33.32 -22.96
N ASN A 119 5.91 32.07 -22.96
CA ASN A 119 5.70 31.31 -24.20
C ASN A 119 4.54 31.84 -25.06
N MET A 120 3.79 32.81 -24.55
CA MET A 120 2.75 33.51 -25.30
C MET A 120 3.36 34.41 -26.38
N HIS A 121 2.70 34.47 -27.54
CA HIS A 121 3.13 35.31 -28.68
C HIS A 121 4.64 35.20 -29.04
N ALA A 122 5.14 33.98 -29.04
CA ALA A 122 6.55 33.69 -29.37
C ALA A 122 7.57 34.48 -28.52
N GLY A 123 7.25 34.76 -27.27
CA GLY A 123 8.13 35.49 -26.37
C GLY A 123 8.10 37.02 -26.51
N ASN A 124 7.14 37.57 -27.22
CA ASN A 124 7.00 39.03 -27.40
C ASN A 124 6.52 39.77 -26.15
N ILE A 125 5.94 39.04 -25.17
CA ILE A 125 5.64 39.62 -23.86
C ILE A 125 6.84 39.44 -22.96
N CYS A 126 7.50 40.51 -22.61
CA CYS A 126 8.65 40.54 -21.74
C CYS A 126 8.79 41.85 -20.97
N GLY A 127 9.41 41.79 -19.79
CA GLY A 127 9.88 42.94 -19.05
C GLY A 127 11.37 42.86 -18.85
N GLN A 128 12.08 43.99 -19.06
CA GLN A 128 13.52 44.09 -18.83
C GLN A 128 13.79 44.88 -17.54
N PHE A 129 14.85 44.52 -16.83
CA PHE A 129 15.26 45.13 -15.58
C PHE A 129 16.78 44.94 -15.36
N PRO A 130 17.40 45.64 -14.39
CA PRO A 130 18.80 45.40 -14.04
C PRO A 130 19.09 43.95 -13.67
N GLU A 131 20.25 43.48 -14.03
CA GLU A 131 20.65 42.09 -13.80
C GLU A 131 20.58 41.70 -12.33
N ASN A 132 20.00 40.54 -12.07
CA ASN A 132 19.81 39.93 -10.72
C ASN A 132 18.98 40.79 -9.74
N GLN A 133 18.16 41.73 -10.23
CA GLN A 133 17.29 42.53 -9.40
C GLN A 133 16.15 41.68 -8.78
N TYR A 134 15.68 40.67 -9.48
CA TYR A 134 14.56 39.83 -9.05
C TYR A 134 14.95 38.35 -9.08
N ILE A 135 14.46 37.60 -8.12
CA ILE A 135 14.80 36.17 -7.92
C ILE A 135 13.58 35.23 -7.99
N ARG A 136 12.38 35.77 -7.91
CA ARG A 136 11.12 34.99 -8.04
C ARG A 136 10.10 35.75 -8.86
N LEU A 137 9.21 34.98 -9.54
CA LEU A 137 8.05 35.55 -10.20
C LEU A 137 6.78 34.80 -9.84
N ALA A 138 5.66 35.52 -9.87
CA ALA A 138 4.33 34.96 -9.80
C ALA A 138 3.41 35.69 -10.79
N VAL A 139 2.46 34.96 -11.39
CA VAL A 139 1.51 35.52 -12.35
C VAL A 139 0.11 35.24 -11.87
N ASN A 140 -0.73 36.29 -11.77
CA ASN A 140 -2.10 36.15 -11.38
C ASN A 140 -3.00 35.82 -12.61
N LYS A 141 -4.26 35.48 -12.34
CA LYS A 141 -5.23 35.16 -13.41
C LYS A 141 -5.48 36.29 -14.40
N SER A 142 -5.28 37.56 -14.00
CA SER A 142 -5.40 38.74 -14.88
C SER A 142 -4.20 38.96 -15.78
N GLY A 143 -3.15 38.14 -15.69
CA GLY A 143 -1.91 38.30 -16.42
C GLY A 143 -0.98 39.39 -15.85
N GLU A 144 -1.18 39.79 -14.60
CA GLU A 144 -0.23 40.64 -13.90
C GLU A 144 0.91 39.78 -13.37
N VAL A 145 2.13 40.22 -13.64
CA VAL A 145 3.37 39.56 -13.24
C VAL A 145 3.96 40.31 -12.06
N LEU A 146 4.07 39.68 -10.91
CA LEU A 146 4.83 40.18 -9.79
C LEU A 146 6.23 39.59 -9.82
N LEU A 147 7.23 40.47 -9.78
CA LEU A 147 8.64 40.16 -9.60
C LEU A 147 9.05 40.45 -8.17
N LEU A 148 9.75 39.54 -7.54
CA LEU A 148 10.25 39.67 -6.16
C LEU A 148 11.78 39.63 -6.17
N GLY A 149 12.40 40.66 -5.62
CA GLY A 149 13.82 40.76 -5.31
C GLY A 149 14.06 40.82 -3.81
N ASP A 150 15.29 41.09 -3.39
CA ASP A 150 15.66 41.16 -1.97
C ASP A 150 15.04 42.33 -1.20
N ARG A 151 14.92 43.50 -1.85
CA ARG A 151 14.46 44.75 -1.20
C ARG A 151 13.29 45.40 -1.90
N THR A 152 12.95 44.96 -3.09
CA THR A 152 11.91 45.57 -3.91
C THR A 152 11.12 44.47 -4.64
N SER A 153 9.87 44.80 -4.93
CA SER A 153 9.04 44.05 -5.86
C SER A 153 8.51 44.98 -6.95
N ALA A 154 8.12 44.43 -8.07
CA ALA A 154 7.51 45.20 -9.17
C ALA A 154 6.36 44.42 -9.79
N VAL A 155 5.32 45.16 -10.22
CA VAL A 155 4.19 44.56 -10.96
C VAL A 155 4.26 45.02 -12.41
N TYR A 156 4.08 44.07 -13.31
CA TYR A 156 4.00 44.28 -14.75
C TYR A 156 2.65 43.80 -15.30
N ARG A 157 2.20 44.42 -16.40
CA ARG A 157 1.11 43.89 -17.22
C ARG A 157 1.57 43.92 -18.68
N GLY A 158 1.70 42.75 -19.30
CA GLY A 158 2.41 42.65 -20.57
C GLY A 158 3.83 43.17 -20.45
N ASN A 159 4.23 44.07 -21.35
CA ASN A 159 5.59 44.68 -21.37
C ASN A 159 5.70 45.94 -20.46
N ASN A 160 4.59 46.37 -19.88
CA ASN A 160 4.55 47.63 -19.13
C ASN A 160 4.73 47.39 -17.63
N LYS A 161 5.74 48.02 -17.04
CA LYS A 161 5.90 48.12 -15.61
C LYS A 161 4.82 49.05 -15.03
N LEU A 162 4.00 48.54 -14.14
CA LEU A 162 2.92 49.31 -13.50
C LEU A 162 3.42 50.05 -12.26
N SER A 163 4.20 49.38 -11.42
CA SER A 163 4.73 50.03 -10.21
C SER A 163 5.96 49.27 -9.66
N ASP A 164 6.82 50.01 -8.95
CA ASP A 164 7.78 49.48 -7.98
C ASP A 164 7.15 49.52 -6.58
N ILE A 165 7.31 48.46 -5.84
CA ILE A 165 6.67 48.29 -4.53
C ILE A 165 7.75 47.97 -3.51
N LYS A 166 7.87 48.83 -2.47
CA LYS A 166 8.78 48.59 -1.37
C LYS A 166 8.34 47.36 -0.59
N LEU A 167 9.27 46.44 -0.34
CA LEU A 167 9.03 45.28 0.49
C LEU A 167 8.98 45.65 1.98
N PRO A 168 8.18 44.96 2.79
CA PRO A 168 8.29 45.02 4.25
C PRO A 168 9.69 44.58 4.71
N GLU A 169 10.11 45.03 5.87
CA GLU A 169 11.37 44.58 6.48
C GLU A 169 11.18 43.20 7.10
N ASP A 170 11.33 42.17 6.29
CA ASP A 170 11.19 40.76 6.68
C ASP A 170 12.00 39.86 5.74
N ARG A 171 12.24 38.61 6.13
CA ARG A 171 12.87 37.59 5.30
C ARG A 171 11.80 36.73 4.66
N PHE A 172 11.57 36.87 3.36
CA PHE A 172 10.56 36.12 2.66
C PHE A 172 11.06 34.74 2.27
N ILE A 173 10.21 33.73 2.49
CA ILE A 173 10.46 32.33 2.18
C ILE A 173 9.68 31.87 0.95
N ASP A 174 8.50 32.46 0.67
CA ASP A 174 7.69 32.10 -0.50
C ASP A 174 6.89 33.31 -1.04
N LEU A 175 6.61 33.24 -2.35
CA LEU A 175 5.72 34.11 -3.10
C LEU A 175 4.64 33.28 -3.76
N GLN A 176 3.38 33.54 -3.46
CA GLN A 176 2.24 32.78 -3.94
C GLN A 176 1.19 33.66 -4.59
N VAL A 177 0.41 33.04 -5.49
CA VAL A 177 -0.83 33.63 -6.04
C VAL A 177 -1.99 32.75 -5.61
N GLU A 178 -2.93 33.36 -4.89
CA GLU A 178 -4.12 32.68 -4.43
C GLU A 178 -5.36 33.56 -4.71
N ALA A 179 -6.39 32.99 -5.31
CA ALA A 179 -7.59 33.71 -5.73
C ALA A 179 -7.31 35.02 -6.50
N GLY A 180 -6.24 35.02 -7.31
CA GLY A 180 -5.83 36.17 -8.13
C GLY A 180 -5.10 37.31 -7.37
N LYS A 181 -4.78 37.11 -6.11
CA LYS A 181 -3.99 38.05 -5.27
C LYS A 181 -2.60 37.49 -5.00
N PHE A 182 -1.65 38.41 -4.78
CA PHE A 182 -0.27 38.03 -4.43
C PHE A 182 -0.09 38.01 -2.92
N TYR A 183 0.61 37.00 -2.43
CA TYR A 183 0.95 36.82 -1.03
C TYR A 183 2.46 36.59 -0.87
N LEU A 184 3.02 37.19 0.20
CA LEU A 184 4.38 36.91 0.64
C LEU A 184 4.35 36.23 2.00
N LEU A 185 5.18 35.23 2.16
CA LEU A 185 5.34 34.50 3.41
C LEU A 185 6.73 34.77 4.00
N SER A 186 6.74 35.00 5.29
CA SER A 186 7.94 34.95 6.13
C SER A 186 7.73 33.92 7.26
N PRO A 187 8.77 33.48 7.98
CA PRO A 187 8.58 32.59 9.13
C PRO A 187 7.67 33.12 10.25
N THR A 188 7.37 34.43 10.21
CA THR A 188 6.59 35.09 11.27
C THR A 188 5.36 35.83 10.76
N SER A 189 5.17 35.99 9.46
CA SER A 189 4.10 36.82 8.92
C SER A 189 3.62 36.36 7.54
N VAL A 190 2.34 36.67 7.25
CA VAL A 190 1.76 36.62 5.93
C VAL A 190 1.38 38.01 5.49
N TYR A 191 1.81 38.42 4.31
CA TYR A 191 1.49 39.68 3.68
C TYR A 191 0.67 39.49 2.42
N ARG A 192 -0.25 40.38 2.14
CA ARG A 192 -1.04 40.44 0.92
C ARG A 192 -0.80 41.77 0.19
N LEU A 193 -0.72 41.69 -1.14
CA LEU A 193 -0.61 42.87 -1.97
C LEU A 193 -2.02 43.42 -2.27
N ASP A 194 -2.32 44.60 -1.74
CA ASP A 194 -3.56 45.33 -2.00
C ASP A 194 -3.20 46.78 -2.45
N ASN A 195 -3.76 47.22 -3.58
CA ASN A 195 -3.53 48.58 -4.11
C ASN A 195 -2.04 48.99 -4.20
N CYS A 196 -1.20 48.11 -4.71
CA CYS A 196 0.25 48.29 -4.83
C CYS A 196 0.97 48.55 -3.48
N GLN A 197 0.42 48.03 -2.39
CA GLN A 197 1.04 48.09 -1.07
C GLN A 197 0.95 46.73 -0.38
N TRP A 198 2.07 46.27 0.21
CA TRP A 198 2.09 45.08 1.05
C TRP A 198 1.49 45.36 2.41
N SER A 199 0.44 44.65 2.75
CA SER A 199 -0.23 44.71 4.05
C SER A 199 -0.04 43.40 4.79
N ARG A 200 0.47 43.43 6.02
CA ARG A 200 0.54 42.27 6.86
C ARG A 200 -0.85 41.89 7.32
N ILE A 201 -1.33 40.72 6.89
CA ILE A 201 -2.65 40.19 7.23
C ILE A 201 -2.61 39.24 8.42
N HIS A 202 -1.47 38.57 8.65
CA HIS A 202 -1.34 37.63 9.75
C HIS A 202 0.06 37.69 10.37
N ARG A 203 0.16 37.40 11.68
CA ARG A 203 1.40 37.17 12.42
C ARG A 203 1.33 35.83 13.15
N GLY A 204 2.34 35.00 13.00
CA GLY A 204 2.46 33.68 13.61
C GLY A 204 3.92 33.31 13.87
N GLU A 205 4.18 32.08 14.26
CA GLU A 205 5.53 31.57 14.50
C GLU A 205 5.75 30.30 13.68
N GLY A 206 6.96 30.15 13.15
CA GLY A 206 7.36 28.97 12.39
C GLY A 206 6.55 28.72 11.13
N ILE A 207 6.01 29.77 10.49
CA ILE A 207 5.24 29.68 9.24
C ILE A 207 6.15 29.18 8.13
N THR A 208 5.71 28.14 7.41
CA THR A 208 6.44 27.53 6.30
C THR A 208 5.65 27.52 5.00
N ALA A 209 4.32 27.48 5.07
CA ALA A 209 3.44 27.40 3.90
C ALA A 209 2.07 28.02 4.20
N MET A 210 1.33 28.34 3.15
CA MET A 210 -0.10 28.70 3.24
C MET A 210 -0.88 28.21 2.04
N ALA A 211 -2.22 28.14 2.19
CA ALA A 211 -3.15 28.01 1.08
C ALA A 211 -4.49 28.67 1.42
N LEU A 212 -5.23 29.10 0.40
CA LEU A 212 -6.61 29.54 0.59
C LEU A 212 -7.59 28.38 0.49
N ALA A 213 -8.55 28.33 1.39
CA ALA A 213 -9.65 27.37 1.43
C ALA A 213 -10.98 28.09 1.53
N GLY A 214 -11.47 28.63 0.42
CA GLY A 214 -12.64 29.51 0.40
C GLY A 214 -12.33 30.86 1.08
N ASP A 215 -13.02 31.15 2.17
CA ASP A 215 -12.87 32.35 2.99
C ASP A 215 -11.82 32.21 4.12
N ARG A 216 -11.08 31.13 4.13
CA ARG A 216 -10.08 30.82 5.16
C ARG A 216 -8.68 30.75 4.57
N ILE A 217 -7.71 31.06 5.42
CA ILE A 217 -6.29 30.83 5.13
C ILE A 217 -5.81 29.70 6.01
N VAL A 218 -5.32 28.64 5.40
CA VAL A 218 -4.66 27.52 6.09
C VAL A 218 -3.18 27.85 6.19
N ILE A 219 -2.63 27.86 7.40
CA ILE A 219 -1.23 28.21 7.69
C ILE A 219 -0.50 26.95 8.11
N GLY A 220 0.46 26.51 7.30
CA GLY A 220 1.40 25.44 7.61
C GLY A 220 2.59 25.97 8.42
N THR A 221 3.05 25.17 9.37
CA THR A 221 4.17 25.52 10.25
C THR A 221 5.17 24.37 10.38
N VAL A 222 6.26 24.60 11.07
CA VAL A 222 7.27 23.56 11.39
C VAL A 222 6.73 22.44 12.28
N ASP A 223 5.55 22.62 12.92
CA ASP A 223 5.02 21.68 13.91
C ASP A 223 3.50 21.46 13.79
N GLY A 224 2.92 21.68 12.60
CA GLY A 224 1.50 21.48 12.34
C GLY A 224 0.88 22.56 11.47
N TYR A 225 -0.45 22.69 11.49
CA TYR A 225 -1.17 23.76 10.80
C TYR A 225 -2.34 24.28 11.63
N TYR A 226 -2.79 25.49 11.29
CA TYR A 226 -4.00 26.10 11.83
C TYR A 226 -4.69 26.95 10.75
N GLU A 227 -5.92 27.36 11.02
CA GLU A 227 -6.70 28.20 10.10
C GLU A 227 -6.93 29.61 10.65
N THR A 228 -6.94 30.56 9.74
CA THR A 228 -7.34 31.93 10.02
C THR A 228 -8.50 32.34 9.12
N ASP A 229 -9.22 33.37 9.47
CA ASP A 229 -10.13 34.08 8.56
C ASP A 229 -9.34 34.88 7.50
N GLU A 230 -10.02 35.49 6.53
CA GLU A 230 -9.41 36.36 5.50
C GLU A 230 -8.67 37.60 6.07
N LYS A 231 -8.96 37.98 7.32
CA LYS A 231 -8.32 39.10 8.02
C LYS A 231 -7.11 38.65 8.84
N GLY A 232 -6.83 37.33 8.84
CA GLY A 232 -5.72 36.73 9.57
C GLY A 232 -5.99 36.48 11.05
N THR A 233 -7.25 36.50 11.49
CA THR A 233 -7.62 36.11 12.86
C THR A 233 -7.65 34.60 12.95
N VAL A 234 -6.95 34.01 13.92
CA VAL A 234 -6.92 32.55 14.13
C VAL A 234 -8.32 32.06 14.51
N ILE A 235 -8.82 31.06 13.78
CA ILE A 235 -10.16 30.48 13.94
C ILE A 235 -10.13 29.00 14.32
N SER A 236 -8.96 28.36 14.30
CA SER A 236 -8.79 26.98 14.76
C SER A 236 -7.59 26.85 15.69
N GLU A 237 -7.64 25.83 16.56
CA GLU A 237 -6.44 25.41 17.28
C GLU A 237 -5.43 24.79 16.31
N LYS A 238 -4.13 24.87 16.66
CA LYS A 238 -3.07 24.22 15.89
C LYS A 238 -3.26 22.70 15.92
N ASN A 239 -3.34 22.09 14.74
CA ASN A 239 -3.39 20.65 14.57
C ASN A 239 -1.96 20.12 14.33
N ASN A 240 -1.42 19.40 15.29
CA ASN A 240 -0.11 18.74 15.23
C ASN A 240 -0.21 17.19 15.19
N ARG A 241 -1.42 16.64 15.16
CA ARG A 241 -1.66 15.20 15.01
C ARG A 241 -1.65 14.82 13.53
N LEU A 242 -0.46 14.88 12.94
CA LEU A 242 -0.20 14.67 11.52
C LEU A 242 0.83 13.57 11.35
N PRO A 243 0.85 12.84 10.20
CA PRO A 243 1.90 11.88 9.91
C PRO A 243 3.30 12.48 9.99
N VAL A 244 3.49 13.67 9.43
CA VAL A 244 4.70 14.47 9.52
C VAL A 244 4.26 15.91 9.81
N PRO A 245 4.55 16.47 10.98
CA PRO A 245 4.04 17.79 11.37
C PRO A 245 4.77 18.96 10.71
N GLU A 246 6.03 18.82 10.28
CA GLU A 246 6.76 19.86 9.56
C GLU A 246 6.26 19.96 8.11
N ILE A 247 5.58 21.06 7.79
CA ILE A 247 4.95 21.26 6.49
C ILE A 247 5.86 22.15 5.63
N ARG A 248 6.22 21.68 4.43
CA ARG A 248 7.05 22.45 3.48
C ARG A 248 6.24 23.16 2.42
N LYS A 249 5.18 22.52 1.93
CA LYS A 249 4.25 23.10 0.97
C LYS A 249 2.84 22.74 1.36
N LEU A 250 1.91 23.63 1.10
CA LEU A 250 0.50 23.47 1.39
C LEU A 250 -0.31 23.94 0.18
N LEU A 251 -1.26 23.14 -0.25
CA LEU A 251 -2.23 23.49 -1.29
C LEU A 251 -3.64 23.08 -0.84
N SER A 252 -4.63 23.82 -1.28
CA SER A 252 -6.02 23.55 -0.93
C SER A 252 -6.90 23.54 -2.18
N ALA A 253 -7.52 22.42 -2.48
CA ALA A 253 -8.43 22.28 -3.61
C ALA A 253 -9.47 21.19 -3.35
N ASN A 254 -10.68 21.36 -3.89
CA ASN A 254 -11.75 20.35 -3.88
C ASN A 254 -12.08 19.81 -2.47
N GLY A 255 -11.98 20.65 -1.44
CA GLY A 255 -12.25 20.26 -0.05
C GLY A 255 -11.14 19.42 0.61
N ARG A 256 -9.97 19.33 -0.01
CA ARG A 256 -8.77 18.68 0.51
C ARG A 256 -7.67 19.70 0.77
N HIS A 257 -6.98 19.55 1.89
CA HIS A 257 -5.73 20.23 2.16
C HIS A 257 -4.59 19.24 1.93
N TRP A 258 -3.72 19.54 0.96
CA TRP A 258 -2.55 18.76 0.62
C TRP A 258 -1.32 19.32 1.29
N PHE A 259 -0.51 18.45 1.87
CA PHE A 259 0.70 18.78 2.61
C PHE A 259 1.87 18.00 2.03
N ALA A 260 2.93 18.70 1.62
CA ALA A 260 4.21 18.11 1.23
C ALA A 260 5.20 18.28 2.39
N THR A 261 5.98 17.23 2.64
CA THR A 261 6.93 17.12 3.74
C THR A 261 8.24 16.50 3.28
N ASP A 262 9.23 16.40 4.16
CA ASP A 262 10.47 15.67 3.89
C ASP A 262 10.30 14.14 3.95
N PHE A 263 9.16 13.66 4.44
CA PHE A 263 8.85 12.23 4.51
C PHE A 263 7.45 11.94 3.94
N GLY A 264 7.31 12.15 2.63
CA GLY A 264 6.05 11.93 1.90
C GLY A 264 5.13 13.14 1.83
N ALA A 265 3.94 12.90 1.31
CA ALA A 265 2.86 13.87 1.24
C ALA A 265 1.57 13.25 1.76
N TYR A 266 0.65 14.07 2.22
CA TYR A 266 -0.68 13.62 2.60
C TYR A 266 -1.72 14.68 2.29
N TYR A 267 -2.97 14.25 2.15
CA TYR A 267 -4.08 15.19 2.22
C TYR A 267 -4.96 14.89 3.42
N LYS A 268 -5.65 15.93 3.87
CA LYS A 268 -6.73 15.83 4.85
C LYS A 268 -8.01 16.35 4.24
N ASP A 269 -9.09 15.60 4.42
CA ASP A 269 -10.45 15.98 4.08
C ASP A 269 -11.41 15.63 5.23
N ARG A 270 -12.71 15.56 4.95
CA ARG A 270 -13.74 15.22 5.96
C ARG A 270 -13.67 13.75 6.42
N GLU A 271 -13.14 12.87 5.59
CA GLU A 271 -13.03 11.43 5.88
C GLU A 271 -11.79 11.11 6.72
N GLY A 272 -10.79 11.99 6.72
CA GLY A 272 -9.57 11.83 7.50
C GLY A 272 -8.30 12.22 6.76
N ILE A 273 -7.21 11.51 7.07
CA ILE A 273 -5.90 11.74 6.46
C ILE A 273 -5.58 10.56 5.55
N ARG A 274 -5.14 10.86 4.31
CA ARG A 274 -4.56 9.90 3.39
C ARG A 274 -3.10 10.23 3.16
N TYR A 275 -2.22 9.30 3.51
CA TYR A 275 -0.76 9.48 3.47
C TYR A 275 -0.14 8.72 2.30
N PHE A 276 0.78 9.35 1.60
CA PHE A 276 1.50 8.84 0.42
C PHE A 276 2.99 8.88 0.72
N THR A 277 3.59 7.71 0.86
CA THR A 277 5.00 7.52 1.21
C THR A 277 5.48 6.18 0.67
N GLU A 278 6.79 5.96 0.67
CA GLU A 278 7.45 4.74 0.24
C GLU A 278 7.24 4.42 -1.25
N GLU A 279 7.91 3.40 -1.73
CA GLU A 279 7.96 3.02 -3.14
C GLU A 279 6.58 2.73 -3.77
N ARG A 280 5.59 2.44 -2.94
CA ARG A 280 4.22 2.29 -3.45
C ARG A 280 3.69 3.57 -4.09
N TRP A 281 4.07 4.73 -3.55
CA TRP A 281 3.50 6.02 -3.94
C TRP A 281 4.50 6.97 -4.56
N LEU A 282 5.73 6.99 -4.03
CA LEU A 282 6.78 7.92 -4.40
C LEU A 282 8.05 7.17 -4.81
N ASP A 283 8.83 7.75 -5.70
CA ASP A 283 10.17 7.29 -6.02
C ASP A 283 11.17 7.59 -4.88
N GLN A 284 10.90 8.67 -4.13
CA GLN A 284 11.62 9.09 -2.94
C GLN A 284 10.71 9.88 -2.00
N ASN A 285 10.90 9.73 -0.68
CA ASN A 285 10.01 10.35 0.30
C ASN A 285 10.15 11.86 0.45
N ASN A 286 11.31 12.45 0.14
CA ASN A 286 11.55 13.89 0.28
C ASN A 286 10.81 14.68 -0.82
N VAL A 287 9.64 15.23 -0.51
CA VAL A 287 8.87 16.05 -1.45
C VAL A 287 9.35 17.51 -1.37
N ILE A 288 10.00 17.98 -2.44
CA ILE A 288 10.60 19.32 -2.51
C ILE A 288 9.65 20.39 -3.03
N ASP A 289 8.69 20.01 -3.87
CA ASP A 289 7.63 20.91 -4.36
C ASP A 289 6.39 20.12 -4.76
N MET A 290 5.24 20.79 -4.88
CA MET A 290 3.96 20.15 -5.20
C MET A 290 3.06 21.12 -5.94
N THR A 291 2.29 20.58 -6.90
CA THR A 291 1.20 21.31 -7.58
C THR A 291 -0.01 20.40 -7.78
N LEU A 292 -1.17 21.01 -8.00
CA LEU A 292 -2.43 20.29 -8.30
C LEU A 292 -2.92 20.67 -9.69
N ASP A 293 -3.47 19.70 -10.43
CA ASP A 293 -4.22 20.01 -11.64
C ASP A 293 -5.69 20.37 -11.32
N ARG A 294 -6.43 20.80 -12.35
CA ARG A 294 -7.85 21.19 -12.21
C ARG A 294 -8.76 20.05 -11.76
N SER A 295 -8.35 18.80 -11.96
CA SER A 295 -9.07 17.62 -11.51
C SER A 295 -8.75 17.27 -10.04
N GLY A 296 -7.79 17.95 -9.42
CA GLY A 296 -7.33 17.69 -8.06
C GLY A 296 -6.33 16.55 -7.93
N ASN A 297 -5.71 16.13 -9.04
CA ASN A 297 -4.56 15.23 -8.99
C ASN A 297 -3.33 15.99 -8.50
N ALA A 298 -2.52 15.34 -7.66
CA ALA A 298 -1.32 15.95 -7.11
C ALA A 298 -0.07 15.50 -7.88
N TYR A 299 0.79 16.47 -8.17
CA TYR A 299 2.11 16.23 -8.74
C TYR A 299 3.15 16.57 -7.67
N LEU A 300 3.83 15.55 -7.20
CA LEU A 300 4.78 15.60 -6.09
C LEU A 300 6.19 15.50 -6.66
N LEU A 301 6.95 16.58 -6.57
CA LEU A 301 8.32 16.64 -7.06
C LEU A 301 9.27 16.18 -5.95
N THR A 302 10.13 15.21 -6.27
CA THR A 302 11.20 14.74 -5.40
C THR A 302 12.56 15.09 -6.03
N PRO A 303 13.69 14.92 -5.37
CA PRO A 303 15.00 15.12 -5.98
C PRO A 303 15.30 14.21 -7.19
N THR A 304 14.61 13.07 -7.30
CA THR A 304 14.89 12.03 -8.31
C THR A 304 13.84 11.91 -9.40
N GLY A 305 12.66 12.49 -9.22
CA GLY A 305 11.57 12.37 -10.18
C GLY A 305 10.32 13.15 -9.85
N LEU A 306 9.30 12.91 -10.63
CA LEU A 306 7.97 13.49 -10.44
C LEU A 306 6.95 12.38 -10.25
N ASN A 307 6.14 12.48 -9.20
CA ASN A 307 5.13 11.48 -8.87
C ASN A 307 3.74 12.09 -9.00
N LYS A 308 2.89 11.50 -9.84
CA LYS A 308 1.50 11.92 -9.98
C LYS A 308 0.59 11.02 -9.16
N ILE A 309 -0.09 11.58 -8.19
CA ILE A 309 -1.20 10.90 -7.49
C ILE A 309 -2.51 11.34 -8.17
N HIS A 310 -3.14 10.42 -8.87
CA HIS A 310 -4.43 10.65 -9.52
C HIS A 310 -5.49 9.72 -8.94
N PHE A 311 -6.75 10.10 -9.11
CA PHE A 311 -7.89 9.38 -8.55
C PHE A 311 -8.66 8.73 -9.70
N LYS A 312 -8.86 7.41 -9.59
CA LYS A 312 -9.70 6.65 -10.53
C LYS A 312 -10.89 6.03 -9.82
N GLU A 313 -11.97 5.89 -10.54
CA GLU A 313 -13.09 5.07 -10.11
C GLU A 313 -12.74 3.59 -10.31
N GLU A 314 -13.01 2.79 -9.30
CA GLU A 314 -12.71 1.35 -9.26
C GLU A 314 -13.85 0.63 -8.53
N THR A 315 -13.97 -0.67 -8.74
CA THR A 315 -14.86 -1.54 -7.97
C THR A 315 -14.06 -2.66 -7.29
N LEU A 316 -14.62 -3.27 -6.25
CA LEU A 316 -13.97 -4.40 -5.60
C LEU A 316 -13.84 -5.59 -6.54
N ALA A 317 -14.84 -5.84 -7.40
CA ALA A 317 -14.77 -6.91 -8.40
C ALA A 317 -13.72 -6.59 -9.48
N GLY A 318 -13.64 -5.34 -9.94
CA GLY A 318 -12.61 -4.90 -10.89
C GLY A 318 -11.20 -5.09 -10.32
N LYS A 319 -10.98 -4.64 -9.08
CA LYS A 319 -9.70 -4.82 -8.38
C LYS A 319 -9.35 -6.30 -8.16
N ALA A 320 -10.32 -7.12 -7.76
CA ALA A 320 -10.11 -8.55 -7.58
C ALA A 320 -9.73 -9.24 -8.90
N THR A 321 -10.38 -8.86 -10.01
CA THR A 321 -10.07 -9.36 -11.35
C THR A 321 -8.64 -8.99 -11.76
N TYR A 322 -8.26 -7.73 -11.60
CA TYR A 322 -6.90 -7.27 -11.89
C TYR A 322 -5.82 -8.04 -11.11
N LEU A 323 -6.01 -8.22 -9.81
CA LEU A 323 -5.06 -8.95 -8.96
C LEU A 323 -4.99 -10.43 -9.35
N GLN A 324 -6.14 -11.06 -9.66
CA GLN A 324 -6.20 -12.44 -10.12
C GLN A 324 -5.46 -12.63 -11.45
N ASP A 325 -5.70 -11.74 -12.43
CA ASP A 325 -5.07 -11.86 -13.75
C ASP A 325 -3.55 -11.73 -13.65
N ASN A 326 -3.06 -10.82 -12.80
CA ASN A 326 -1.64 -10.68 -12.50
C ASN A 326 -1.08 -11.93 -11.82
N LEU A 327 -1.77 -12.46 -10.80
CA LEU A 327 -1.34 -13.67 -10.12
C LEU A 327 -1.25 -14.84 -11.09
N ARG A 328 -2.30 -15.06 -11.90
CA ARG A 328 -2.32 -16.16 -12.88
C ARG A 328 -1.26 -16.01 -13.97
N LYS A 329 -0.96 -14.78 -14.39
CA LYS A 329 0.02 -14.50 -15.42
C LYS A 329 1.46 -14.66 -14.94
N TYR A 330 1.75 -14.25 -13.71
CA TYR A 330 3.12 -14.03 -13.26
C TYR A 330 3.53 -14.86 -12.04
N HIS A 331 2.58 -15.48 -11.32
CA HIS A 331 2.84 -16.09 -10.03
C HIS A 331 2.31 -17.52 -9.87
N LEU A 332 1.92 -18.20 -10.95
CA LEU A 332 1.51 -19.59 -10.86
C LEU A 332 2.63 -20.53 -11.28
N ARG A 333 3.01 -21.44 -10.37
CA ARG A 333 3.98 -22.50 -10.59
C ARG A 333 3.33 -23.85 -10.23
N PHE A 334 3.01 -24.64 -11.23
CA PHE A 334 2.35 -25.96 -11.08
C PHE A 334 1.05 -25.93 -10.26
N GLY A 335 0.32 -24.81 -10.27
CA GLY A 335 -0.89 -24.60 -9.47
C GLY A 335 -0.64 -23.91 -8.13
N PHE A 336 0.59 -23.84 -7.63
CA PHE A 336 0.95 -23.01 -6.48
C PHE A 336 1.01 -21.53 -6.84
N SER A 337 0.63 -20.69 -5.88
CA SER A 337 0.96 -19.28 -5.86
C SER A 337 2.42 -19.14 -5.41
N ALA A 338 3.29 -18.67 -6.29
CA ALA A 338 4.74 -18.67 -6.12
C ALA A 338 5.32 -17.24 -6.13
N GLU A 339 6.48 -17.10 -5.52
CA GLU A 339 7.29 -15.89 -5.65
C GLU A 339 7.77 -15.73 -7.10
N ALA A 340 7.89 -14.47 -7.52
CA ALA A 340 8.40 -14.11 -8.83
C ALA A 340 9.47 -13.04 -8.67
N ARG A 341 10.64 -13.30 -9.23
CA ARG A 341 11.76 -12.36 -9.25
C ARG A 341 11.94 -11.81 -10.67
N LEU A 342 12.10 -10.49 -10.80
CA LEU A 342 12.59 -9.88 -12.04
C LEU A 342 14.10 -10.12 -12.14
N LEU A 343 14.55 -10.72 -13.23
CA LEU A 343 15.98 -10.91 -13.52
C LEU A 343 16.60 -9.59 -14.00
N ASP A 344 15.81 -8.77 -14.69
CA ASP A 344 16.11 -7.41 -15.05
C ASP A 344 14.99 -6.50 -14.49
N PRO A 345 15.29 -5.59 -13.55
CA PRO A 345 14.29 -4.69 -12.96
C PRO A 345 13.59 -3.78 -13.97
N GLU A 346 14.21 -3.54 -15.15
CA GLU A 346 13.65 -2.70 -16.19
C GLU A 346 12.79 -3.49 -17.21
N ASP A 347 12.89 -4.82 -17.21
CA ASP A 347 12.10 -5.71 -18.08
C ASP A 347 11.07 -6.50 -17.29
N PRO A 348 9.77 -6.09 -17.30
CA PRO A 348 8.71 -6.82 -16.60
C PRO A 348 8.43 -8.22 -17.18
N THR A 349 9.04 -8.58 -18.31
CA THR A 349 8.92 -9.92 -18.89
C THR A 349 10.03 -10.87 -18.42
N SER A 350 11.07 -10.36 -17.75
CA SER A 350 12.22 -11.13 -17.24
C SER A 350 11.90 -11.91 -15.94
N ILE A 351 10.65 -12.37 -15.79
CA ILE A 351 10.17 -13.04 -14.58
C ILE A 351 10.71 -14.46 -14.50
N ARG A 352 11.29 -14.80 -13.33
CA ARG A 352 11.55 -16.17 -12.91
C ARG A 352 10.70 -16.51 -11.69
N LEU A 353 9.93 -17.58 -11.79
CA LEU A 353 9.22 -18.14 -10.65
C LEU A 353 10.19 -18.91 -9.75
N GLU A 354 10.03 -18.76 -8.45
CA GLU A 354 10.87 -19.40 -7.45
C GLU A 354 10.02 -20.33 -6.57
N ASP A 355 10.65 -21.41 -6.09
CA ASP A 355 10.09 -22.28 -5.08
C ASP A 355 10.13 -21.59 -3.70
N ASN A 356 9.17 -21.91 -2.84
CA ASN A 356 9.10 -21.37 -1.49
C ASN A 356 8.92 -22.47 -0.45
N ASP A 357 9.42 -22.25 0.75
CA ASP A 357 9.28 -23.17 1.88
C ASP A 357 7.84 -23.38 2.31
N ASN A 358 6.96 -22.44 2.02
CA ASN A 358 5.56 -22.45 2.44
C ASN A 358 4.62 -22.29 1.24
N ASP A 359 4.90 -22.96 0.14
CA ASP A 359 4.06 -22.91 -1.08
C ASP A 359 2.60 -23.29 -0.80
N GLY A 360 2.36 -24.28 0.07
CA GLY A 360 1.01 -24.68 0.46
C GLY A 360 0.30 -23.59 1.28
N LEU A 361 0.99 -22.97 2.22
CA LEU A 361 0.39 -21.88 3.00
C LEU A 361 -0.01 -20.70 2.08
N TRP A 362 0.92 -20.18 1.29
CA TRP A 362 0.66 -19.01 0.45
C TRP A 362 -0.40 -19.27 -0.61
N THR A 363 -0.39 -20.45 -1.20
CA THR A 363 -1.43 -20.88 -2.15
C THR A 363 -2.81 -20.94 -1.50
N SER A 364 -2.89 -21.25 -0.21
CA SER A 364 -4.17 -21.33 0.50
C SER A 364 -4.94 -20.01 0.47
N PHE A 365 -4.26 -18.86 0.51
CA PHE A 365 -4.90 -17.55 0.40
C PHE A 365 -5.51 -17.33 -0.99
N TYR A 366 -4.79 -17.69 -2.06
CA TYR A 366 -5.33 -17.60 -3.41
C TYR A 366 -6.51 -18.55 -3.61
N LEU A 367 -6.35 -19.81 -3.22
CA LEU A 367 -7.41 -20.82 -3.30
C LEU A 367 -8.65 -20.36 -2.52
N GLY A 368 -8.46 -19.89 -1.28
CA GLY A 368 -9.54 -19.35 -0.45
C GLY A 368 -10.24 -18.17 -1.10
N SER A 369 -9.49 -17.25 -1.74
CA SER A 369 -10.09 -16.13 -2.46
C SER A 369 -11.01 -16.58 -3.59
N GLN A 370 -10.59 -17.61 -4.35
CA GLN A 370 -11.40 -18.19 -5.44
C GLN A 370 -12.60 -18.98 -4.91
N ALA A 371 -12.47 -19.66 -3.77
CA ALA A 371 -13.58 -20.35 -3.11
C ALA A 371 -14.67 -19.35 -2.65
N PHE A 372 -14.27 -18.24 -2.03
CA PHE A 372 -15.20 -17.17 -1.64
C PHE A 372 -15.81 -16.47 -2.86
N ARG A 373 -15.02 -16.23 -3.92
CA ARG A 373 -15.54 -15.71 -5.18
C ARG A 373 -16.62 -16.62 -5.74
N TYR A 374 -16.38 -17.93 -5.81
CA TYR A 374 -17.39 -18.89 -6.26
C TYR A 374 -18.61 -18.91 -5.35
N ALA A 375 -18.43 -18.83 -4.05
CA ALA A 375 -19.54 -18.81 -3.08
C ALA A 375 -20.50 -17.64 -3.37
N VAL A 376 -19.97 -16.48 -3.74
CA VAL A 376 -20.73 -15.25 -4.02
C VAL A 376 -21.25 -15.20 -5.45
N THR A 377 -20.38 -15.42 -6.46
CA THR A 377 -20.70 -15.16 -7.87
C THR A 377 -21.21 -16.38 -8.63
N LYS A 378 -20.90 -17.59 -8.17
CA LYS A 378 -21.13 -18.86 -8.88
C LYS A 378 -20.42 -18.98 -10.24
N GLU A 379 -19.35 -18.19 -10.44
CA GLU A 379 -18.55 -18.25 -11.65
C GLU A 379 -17.78 -19.58 -11.75
N LYS A 380 -18.05 -20.35 -12.81
CA LYS A 380 -17.41 -21.65 -13.03
C LYS A 380 -15.89 -21.60 -13.06
N ALA A 381 -15.31 -20.50 -13.59
CA ALA A 381 -13.87 -20.31 -13.61
C ALA A 381 -13.27 -20.25 -12.19
N ALA A 382 -13.96 -19.61 -11.23
CA ALA A 382 -13.49 -19.58 -9.85
C ALA A 382 -13.46 -20.99 -9.22
N LYS A 383 -14.48 -21.83 -9.44
CA LYS A 383 -14.48 -23.24 -9.02
C LYS A 383 -13.34 -24.04 -9.67
N GLN A 384 -13.11 -23.83 -10.98
CA GLN A 384 -12.01 -24.46 -11.69
C GLN A 384 -10.65 -24.08 -11.10
N TYR A 385 -10.43 -22.79 -10.81
CA TYR A 385 -9.18 -22.29 -10.22
C TYR A 385 -8.91 -22.85 -8.82
N VAL A 386 -9.96 -23.12 -8.05
CA VAL A 386 -9.81 -23.81 -6.75
C VAL A 386 -9.26 -25.22 -6.98
N TRP A 387 -9.85 -25.99 -7.89
CA TRP A 387 -9.39 -27.36 -8.15
C TRP A 387 -7.98 -27.39 -8.75
N GLU A 388 -7.65 -26.48 -9.67
CA GLU A 388 -6.28 -26.34 -10.20
C GLU A 388 -5.25 -26.08 -9.08
N SER A 389 -5.60 -25.25 -8.11
CA SER A 389 -4.72 -24.96 -6.98
C SER A 389 -4.76 -26.00 -5.88
N PHE A 390 -5.73 -26.91 -5.87
CA PHE A 390 -5.78 -28.03 -4.93
C PHE A 390 -4.96 -29.25 -5.43
N GLU A 391 -4.82 -29.45 -6.73
CA GLU A 391 -4.02 -30.55 -7.30
C GLU A 391 -2.58 -30.62 -6.75
N PRO A 392 -1.82 -29.52 -6.61
CA PRO A 392 -0.49 -29.59 -6.01
C PRO A 392 -0.48 -30.05 -4.54
N TYR A 393 -1.52 -29.76 -3.76
CA TYR A 393 -1.62 -30.27 -2.38
C TYR A 393 -1.77 -31.81 -2.35
N GLU A 394 -2.60 -32.35 -3.21
CA GLU A 394 -2.73 -33.81 -3.35
C GLU A 394 -1.43 -34.45 -3.85
N ARG A 395 -0.75 -33.76 -4.79
CA ARG A 395 0.55 -34.21 -5.28
C ARG A 395 1.61 -34.23 -4.19
N LEU A 396 1.63 -33.29 -3.26
CA LEU A 396 2.54 -33.29 -2.11
C LEU A 396 2.40 -34.50 -1.20
N LEU A 397 1.24 -35.19 -1.20
CA LEU A 397 1.02 -36.42 -0.46
C LEU A 397 1.57 -37.69 -1.16
N VAL A 398 1.70 -37.67 -2.48
CA VAL A 398 1.99 -38.86 -3.29
C VAL A 398 3.31 -38.77 -4.07
N ILE A 399 3.97 -37.62 -4.05
CA ILE A 399 5.23 -37.41 -4.79
C ILE A 399 6.41 -38.19 -4.19
N HIS A 400 6.28 -38.64 -2.96
CA HIS A 400 7.25 -39.41 -2.19
C HIS A 400 6.58 -40.64 -1.53
N PRO A 401 7.36 -41.63 -1.02
CA PRO A 401 6.80 -42.88 -0.50
C PRO A 401 6.25 -42.82 0.94
N ILE A 402 6.28 -41.65 1.63
CA ILE A 402 5.88 -41.52 3.02
C ILE A 402 4.36 -41.31 3.12
N THR A 403 3.63 -42.32 3.56
CA THR A 403 2.16 -42.28 3.61
C THR A 403 1.65 -41.18 4.51
N GLY A 404 0.80 -40.29 3.98
CA GLY A 404 0.13 -39.22 4.71
C GLY A 404 1.02 -38.04 5.13
N PHE A 405 2.32 -38.10 4.89
CA PHE A 405 3.20 -36.96 4.99
C PHE A 405 2.93 -36.01 3.81
N SER A 406 2.89 -34.73 4.02
CA SER A 406 2.81 -33.74 2.95
C SER A 406 4.15 -33.03 2.82
N GLY A 407 4.77 -33.08 1.63
CA GLY A 407 5.98 -32.28 1.36
C GLY A 407 5.70 -30.78 1.42
N ARG A 408 6.75 -29.95 1.48
CA ARG A 408 6.61 -28.47 1.47
C ARG A 408 6.36 -27.92 0.07
N THR A 409 7.15 -28.40 -0.90
CA THR A 409 7.07 -28.00 -2.29
C THR A 409 7.68 -29.04 -3.19
N PHE A 410 7.54 -28.89 -4.50
CA PHE A 410 8.20 -29.71 -5.50
C PHE A 410 8.62 -28.88 -6.71
N GLU A 411 9.66 -29.37 -7.42
CA GLU A 411 10.19 -28.71 -8.61
C GLU A 411 10.70 -29.77 -9.61
N ARG A 412 10.85 -29.37 -10.85
CA ARG A 412 11.52 -30.18 -11.87
C ARG A 412 12.98 -30.39 -11.52
N THR A 413 13.48 -31.59 -11.76
CA THR A 413 14.90 -31.93 -11.60
C THR A 413 15.76 -30.92 -12.38
N GLY A 414 16.69 -30.27 -11.68
CA GLY A 414 17.60 -29.27 -12.28
C GLY A 414 17.08 -27.83 -12.34
N TYR A 415 15.85 -27.57 -11.89
CA TYR A 415 15.24 -26.21 -11.91
C TYR A 415 15.00 -25.61 -10.50
N ILE A 416 15.60 -26.19 -9.48
CA ILE A 416 15.50 -25.68 -8.10
C ILE A 416 16.11 -24.28 -8.04
N ALA A 417 15.35 -23.29 -7.59
CA ALA A 417 15.75 -21.90 -7.56
C ALA A 417 15.90 -21.34 -6.13
N GLY A 418 15.20 -21.90 -5.15
CA GLY A 418 15.30 -21.53 -3.75
C GLY A 418 16.51 -22.15 -3.05
N ASP A 419 16.42 -22.36 -1.73
CA ASP A 419 17.48 -23.03 -1.01
C ASP A 419 17.61 -24.52 -1.43
N THR A 420 18.80 -25.08 -1.27
CA THR A 420 19.10 -26.44 -1.74
C THR A 420 18.83 -27.53 -0.72
N ILE A 421 18.37 -27.19 0.47
CA ILE A 421 18.20 -28.13 1.58
C ILE A 421 16.77 -28.07 2.11
N PRO A 422 16.10 -29.17 2.30
CA PRO A 422 16.47 -30.58 2.08
C PRO A 422 15.74 -31.21 0.85
N TRP A 423 16.14 -30.84 -0.34
CA TRP A 423 15.58 -31.38 -1.59
C TRP A 423 15.95 -32.84 -1.80
N ARG A 424 15.00 -33.63 -2.37
CA ARG A 424 15.13 -35.05 -2.60
C ARG A 424 14.50 -35.48 -3.90
N PRO A 425 15.03 -36.53 -4.56
CA PRO A 425 14.37 -37.14 -5.71
C PRO A 425 12.96 -37.64 -5.33
N ALA A 426 11.99 -37.35 -6.18
CA ALA A 426 10.65 -37.92 -6.07
C ALA A 426 10.58 -39.35 -6.54
N ILE A 427 9.39 -40.00 -6.43
CA ILE A 427 9.13 -41.33 -7.02
C ILE A 427 9.32 -41.26 -8.55
N ASP A 428 8.84 -40.21 -9.18
CA ASP A 428 9.13 -39.88 -10.57
C ASP A 428 10.46 -39.10 -10.63
N PRO A 429 11.51 -39.60 -11.30
CA PRO A 429 12.85 -39.04 -11.32
C PRO A 429 12.93 -37.64 -12.00
N ASP A 430 11.92 -37.26 -12.76
CA ASP A 430 11.84 -35.94 -13.39
C ASP A 430 11.53 -34.81 -12.37
N TRP A 431 11.26 -35.19 -11.11
CA TRP A 431 10.87 -34.29 -10.05
C TRP A 431 11.68 -34.44 -8.78
N TRP A 432 11.80 -33.34 -8.07
CA TRP A 432 12.30 -33.28 -6.72
C TRP A 432 11.24 -32.69 -5.80
N TRP A 433 11.27 -33.07 -4.54
CA TRP A 433 10.40 -32.56 -3.50
C TRP A 433 11.21 -32.12 -2.28
N LYS A 434 10.63 -31.21 -1.49
CA LYS A 434 11.24 -30.67 -0.28
C LYS A 434 10.53 -31.23 0.95
N GLY A 435 11.30 -31.77 1.91
CA GLY A 435 10.82 -32.22 3.22
C GLY A 435 10.75 -31.09 4.25
N THR A 436 10.88 -31.44 5.52
CA THR A 436 10.86 -30.51 6.69
C THR A 436 9.58 -29.67 6.79
N THR A 437 8.45 -30.23 6.43
CA THR A 437 7.14 -29.57 6.46
C THR A 437 6.84 -28.97 7.84
N SER A 438 6.30 -27.75 7.84
CA SER A 438 6.11 -26.93 9.03
C SER A 438 4.66 -26.86 9.50
N THR A 439 4.46 -26.30 10.68
CA THR A 439 3.14 -25.91 11.21
C THR A 439 2.43 -24.92 10.28
N ASP A 440 3.16 -24.01 9.63
CA ASP A 440 2.61 -23.02 8.67
C ASP A 440 1.93 -23.69 7.49
N GLU A 441 2.56 -24.71 6.92
CA GLU A 441 1.96 -25.53 5.87
C GLU A 441 0.66 -26.20 6.36
N PHE A 442 0.67 -26.73 7.59
CA PHE A 442 -0.50 -27.40 8.15
C PHE A 442 -1.68 -26.43 8.36
N VAL A 443 -1.43 -25.16 8.71
CA VAL A 443 -2.47 -24.11 8.69
C VAL A 443 -3.14 -24.03 7.31
N GLY A 444 -2.33 -23.96 6.26
CA GLY A 444 -2.82 -23.95 4.88
C GLY A 444 -3.66 -25.20 4.55
N TYR A 445 -3.22 -26.38 4.95
CA TYR A 445 -3.92 -27.65 4.67
C TYR A 445 -5.32 -27.71 5.31
N ILE A 446 -5.43 -27.31 6.58
CA ILE A 446 -6.74 -27.26 7.27
C ILE A 446 -7.65 -26.24 6.60
N PHE A 447 -7.11 -25.06 6.27
CA PHE A 447 -7.88 -23.99 5.66
C PHE A 447 -8.42 -24.39 4.29
N VAL A 448 -7.58 -24.93 3.38
CA VAL A 448 -8.04 -25.33 2.04
C VAL A 448 -9.09 -26.44 2.10
N ALA A 449 -8.88 -27.45 2.93
CA ALA A 449 -9.87 -28.53 3.08
C ALA A 449 -11.21 -27.98 3.60
N SER A 450 -11.17 -27.05 4.55
CA SER A 450 -12.38 -26.41 5.13
C SER A 450 -13.14 -25.60 4.08
N VAL A 451 -12.48 -24.72 3.30
CA VAL A 451 -13.17 -23.87 2.33
C VAL A 451 -13.65 -24.63 1.12
N ILE A 452 -12.92 -25.67 0.70
CA ILE A 452 -13.36 -26.52 -0.42
C ILE A 452 -14.61 -27.30 -0.02
N ASP A 453 -14.62 -27.97 1.15
CA ASP A 453 -15.80 -28.69 1.62
C ASP A 453 -17.02 -27.78 1.74
N GLN A 454 -16.82 -26.58 2.28
CA GLN A 454 -17.94 -25.68 2.56
C GLN A 454 -18.50 -24.99 1.31
N PHE A 455 -17.67 -24.62 0.35
CA PHE A 455 -18.08 -23.72 -0.75
C PHE A 455 -17.94 -24.33 -2.15
N ILE A 456 -17.11 -25.36 -2.36
CA ILE A 456 -16.68 -25.84 -3.66
C ILE A 456 -17.18 -27.24 -3.96
N ALA A 457 -17.00 -28.18 -3.02
CA ALA A 457 -17.35 -29.60 -3.20
C ALA A 457 -18.87 -29.79 -3.22
N GLU A 458 -19.40 -30.06 -4.42
CA GLU A 458 -20.85 -30.20 -4.67
C GLU A 458 -21.26 -31.65 -4.89
N THR A 459 -20.35 -32.50 -5.43
CA THR A 459 -20.62 -33.91 -5.68
C THR A 459 -20.03 -34.81 -4.58
N PRO A 460 -20.55 -36.04 -4.41
CA PRO A 460 -19.97 -37.02 -3.48
C PRO A 460 -18.49 -37.28 -3.75
N GLU A 461 -18.09 -37.32 -5.01
CA GLU A 461 -16.69 -37.57 -5.44
C GLU A 461 -15.79 -36.39 -5.04
N GLU A 462 -16.25 -35.13 -5.26
CA GLU A 462 -15.53 -33.93 -4.83
C GLU A 462 -15.36 -33.90 -3.30
N LYS A 463 -16.40 -34.27 -2.54
CA LYS A 463 -16.34 -34.35 -1.08
C LYS A 463 -15.41 -35.44 -0.60
N GLN A 464 -15.46 -36.61 -1.23
CA GLN A 464 -14.56 -37.71 -0.88
C GLN A 464 -13.10 -37.36 -1.13
N ARG A 465 -12.79 -36.66 -2.24
CA ARG A 465 -11.44 -36.16 -2.56
C ARG A 465 -10.87 -35.30 -1.43
N VAL A 466 -11.67 -34.39 -0.87
CA VAL A 466 -11.23 -33.52 0.25
C VAL A 466 -11.13 -34.32 1.56
N ALA A 467 -12.05 -35.25 1.78
CA ALA A 467 -12.02 -36.13 2.95
C ALA A 467 -10.76 -37.02 2.95
N ASP A 468 -10.42 -37.60 1.82
CA ASP A 468 -9.22 -38.46 1.66
C ASP A 468 -7.93 -37.65 1.90
N TYR A 469 -7.89 -36.38 1.44
CA TYR A 469 -6.75 -35.50 1.65
C TYR A 469 -6.49 -35.24 3.14
N ILE A 470 -7.50 -34.78 3.90
CA ILE A 470 -7.33 -34.49 5.32
C ILE A 470 -7.17 -35.76 6.16
N ASP A 471 -7.79 -36.85 5.76
CA ASP A 471 -7.67 -38.15 6.40
C ASP A 471 -6.24 -38.69 6.34
N ALA A 472 -5.60 -38.60 5.17
CA ALA A 472 -4.21 -39.01 4.99
C ALA A 472 -3.27 -38.27 5.95
N ILE A 473 -3.38 -36.94 5.99
CA ILE A 473 -2.55 -36.07 6.86
C ILE A 473 -2.80 -36.37 8.33
N MET A 474 -4.08 -36.40 8.75
CA MET A 474 -4.40 -36.60 10.15
C MET A 474 -4.11 -38.02 10.63
N THR A 475 -4.25 -39.03 9.76
CA THR A 475 -3.83 -40.39 10.08
C THR A 475 -2.33 -40.43 10.35
N HIS A 476 -1.51 -39.80 9.50
CA HIS A 476 -0.06 -39.69 9.71
C HIS A 476 0.28 -39.05 11.05
N ILE A 477 -0.33 -37.88 11.35
CA ILE A 477 -0.09 -37.15 12.60
C ILE A 477 -0.48 -37.98 13.83
N VAL A 478 -1.67 -38.56 13.85
CA VAL A 478 -2.17 -39.37 14.99
C VAL A 478 -1.34 -40.63 15.17
N SER A 479 -1.02 -41.33 14.09
CA SER A 479 -0.24 -42.60 14.13
C SER A 479 1.22 -42.40 14.54
N ASN A 480 1.74 -41.17 14.42
CA ASN A 480 3.10 -40.80 14.77
C ASN A 480 3.14 -39.91 16.04
N ASP A 481 2.20 -40.12 16.96
CA ASP A 481 2.16 -39.41 18.24
C ASP A 481 2.23 -37.88 18.10
N TYR A 482 1.50 -37.33 17.13
CA TYR A 482 1.40 -35.89 16.83
C TYR A 482 2.70 -35.24 16.35
N TYR A 483 3.51 -36.00 15.59
CA TYR A 483 4.66 -35.48 14.87
C TYR A 483 4.46 -35.68 13.36
N PHE A 484 4.99 -34.76 12.56
CA PHE A 484 5.27 -35.03 11.17
C PHE A 484 6.59 -35.77 11.07
N ILE A 485 6.54 -37.03 10.65
CA ILE A 485 7.73 -37.87 10.49
C ILE A 485 8.20 -37.80 9.04
N ASP A 486 9.40 -37.27 8.83
CA ASP A 486 10.02 -37.08 7.54
C ASP A 486 10.73 -38.38 7.04
N TYR A 487 11.40 -38.27 5.91
CA TYR A 487 12.07 -39.39 5.20
C TYR A 487 13.14 -40.10 6.05
N ASP A 488 13.74 -39.42 7.00
CA ASP A 488 14.77 -39.95 7.89
C ASP A 488 14.19 -40.66 9.15
N GLY A 489 12.89 -40.77 9.22
CA GLY A 489 12.17 -41.35 10.34
C GLY A 489 12.17 -40.44 11.60
N GLN A 490 12.55 -39.18 11.46
CA GLN A 490 12.56 -38.20 12.55
C GLN A 490 11.46 -37.17 12.41
N PRO A 491 10.99 -36.58 13.51
CA PRO A 491 10.09 -35.44 13.45
C PRO A 491 10.73 -34.26 12.72
N THR A 492 9.98 -33.62 11.84
CA THR A 492 10.41 -32.35 11.24
C THR A 492 10.69 -31.31 12.33
N LEU A 493 11.46 -30.27 11.99
CA LEU A 493 11.80 -29.24 12.95
C LEU A 493 10.59 -28.51 13.52
N TRP A 494 9.59 -28.23 12.68
CA TRP A 494 8.42 -27.38 13.02
C TRP A 494 7.09 -28.12 13.10
N GLY A 495 6.96 -29.31 12.55
CA GLY A 495 5.72 -30.12 12.58
C GLY A 495 5.60 -30.97 13.85
N ARG A 496 5.46 -30.35 15.00
CA ARG A 496 5.48 -30.97 16.31
C ARG A 496 4.32 -30.53 17.16
N TRP A 497 3.29 -31.36 17.24
CA TRP A 497 2.08 -31.07 18.02
C TRP A 497 1.87 -32.06 19.18
N ASN A 498 2.88 -32.85 19.52
CA ASN A 498 2.85 -33.79 20.64
C ASN A 498 2.72 -33.04 21.98
N PRO A 499 1.89 -33.51 22.94
CA PRO A 499 1.70 -32.84 24.23
C PRO A 499 2.97 -32.59 25.03
N ALA A 500 3.94 -33.52 24.99
CA ALA A 500 5.20 -33.34 25.68
C ALA A 500 6.03 -32.20 25.07
N TYR A 501 5.98 -32.02 23.75
CA TYR A 501 6.61 -30.87 23.09
C TYR A 501 5.85 -29.57 23.38
N VAL A 502 4.53 -29.54 23.14
CA VAL A 502 3.72 -28.32 23.26
C VAL A 502 3.70 -27.77 24.69
N ASN A 503 3.64 -28.64 25.71
CA ASN A 503 3.41 -28.22 27.10
C ASN A 503 4.65 -28.19 27.98
N SER A 504 5.74 -28.85 27.60
CA SER A 504 6.88 -29.05 28.51
C SER A 504 8.05 -28.10 28.30
N PHE A 505 8.17 -27.51 27.13
CA PHE A 505 9.31 -26.66 26.80
C PHE A 505 8.97 -25.17 26.92
N ALA A 506 9.87 -24.40 27.54
CA ALA A 506 9.69 -22.96 27.70
C ALA A 506 9.67 -22.23 26.35
N GLU A 507 10.48 -22.68 25.41
CA GLU A 507 10.59 -22.13 24.06
C GLU A 507 9.32 -22.29 23.23
N THR A 508 8.42 -23.20 23.54
CA THR A 508 7.16 -23.42 22.84
C THR A 508 5.98 -22.67 23.46
N GLN A 509 6.22 -21.90 24.52
CA GLN A 509 5.14 -21.24 25.26
C GLN A 509 4.32 -20.27 24.39
N PHE A 510 4.93 -19.57 23.46
CA PHE A 510 4.25 -18.63 22.58
C PHE A 510 3.41 -19.32 21.51
N ASP A 511 3.75 -20.57 21.14
CA ASP A 511 3.04 -21.36 20.12
C ASP A 511 1.99 -22.32 20.70
N ARG A 512 1.86 -22.44 22.01
CA ARG A 512 0.96 -23.42 22.64
C ARG A 512 -0.48 -23.27 22.18
N ARG A 513 -0.98 -22.05 22.12
CA ARG A 513 -2.33 -21.78 21.65
C ARG A 513 -2.48 -22.18 20.18
N LEU A 514 -1.57 -21.74 19.31
CA LEU A 514 -1.58 -22.08 17.89
C LEU A 514 -1.58 -23.60 17.69
N ASN A 515 -0.57 -24.29 18.22
CA ASN A 515 -0.39 -25.73 18.02
C ASN A 515 -1.58 -26.53 18.59
N SER A 516 -2.10 -26.16 19.77
CA SER A 516 -3.29 -26.81 20.33
C SER A 516 -4.53 -26.58 19.47
N THR A 517 -4.73 -25.32 19.00
CA THR A 517 -5.89 -24.98 18.16
C THR A 517 -5.85 -25.73 16.83
N LEU A 518 -4.69 -25.80 16.18
CA LEU A 518 -4.51 -26.49 14.92
C LEU A 518 -4.76 -28.00 15.05
N THR A 519 -4.22 -28.61 16.10
CA THR A 519 -4.45 -30.03 16.38
C THR A 519 -5.94 -30.34 16.53
N ILE A 520 -6.64 -29.58 17.35
CA ILE A 520 -8.08 -29.79 17.56
C ILE A 520 -8.88 -29.47 16.30
N ALA A 521 -8.53 -28.39 15.55
CA ALA A 521 -9.19 -28.06 14.30
C ALA A 521 -9.01 -29.16 13.23
N GLY A 522 -7.80 -29.70 13.09
CA GLY A 522 -7.51 -30.81 12.17
C GLY A 522 -8.28 -32.08 12.52
N LEU A 523 -8.31 -32.48 13.82
CA LEU A 523 -9.06 -33.63 14.30
C LEU A 523 -10.57 -33.47 14.08
N GLN A 524 -11.12 -32.28 14.40
CA GLN A 524 -12.55 -32.00 14.20
C GLN A 524 -12.93 -31.99 12.71
N LEU A 525 -12.08 -31.40 11.85
CA LEU A 525 -12.30 -31.40 10.41
C LEU A 525 -12.26 -32.82 9.84
N ALA A 526 -11.26 -33.62 10.20
CA ALA A 526 -11.15 -35.01 9.78
C ALA A 526 -12.35 -35.85 10.26
N TYR A 527 -12.79 -35.67 11.52
CA TYR A 527 -14.02 -36.33 12.01
C TYR A 527 -15.25 -35.92 11.19
N ARG A 528 -15.42 -34.62 10.95
CA ARG A 528 -16.57 -34.10 10.19
C ARG A 528 -16.64 -34.64 8.78
N LEU A 529 -15.50 -34.76 8.10
CA LEU A 529 -15.45 -35.16 6.69
C LEU A 529 -15.46 -36.69 6.51
N THR A 530 -14.89 -37.46 7.45
CA THR A 530 -14.73 -38.92 7.31
C THR A 530 -15.70 -39.73 8.18
N GLY A 531 -16.21 -39.16 9.26
CA GLY A 531 -16.99 -39.87 10.27
C GLY A 531 -16.20 -40.86 11.13
N LYS A 532 -14.84 -40.89 11.03
CA LYS A 532 -13.99 -41.81 11.79
C LYS A 532 -13.93 -41.41 13.27
N GLU A 533 -14.51 -42.20 14.16
CA GLU A 533 -14.60 -41.93 15.62
C GLU A 533 -13.24 -41.73 16.29
N ILE A 534 -12.16 -42.25 15.73
CA ILE A 534 -10.81 -42.06 16.27
C ILE A 534 -10.46 -40.57 16.39
N TYR A 535 -10.79 -39.74 15.40
CA TYR A 535 -10.48 -38.30 15.43
C TYR A 535 -11.22 -37.56 16.53
N LYS A 536 -12.49 -37.93 16.76
CA LYS A 536 -13.27 -37.36 17.86
C LYS A 536 -12.73 -37.77 19.22
N THR A 537 -12.39 -39.05 19.39
CA THR A 537 -11.79 -39.58 20.62
C THR A 537 -10.47 -38.90 20.93
N GLU A 538 -9.62 -38.75 19.93
CA GLU A 538 -8.33 -38.07 20.08
C GLU A 538 -8.49 -36.56 20.36
N ALA A 539 -9.48 -35.88 19.77
CA ALA A 539 -9.75 -34.49 20.07
C ALA A 539 -10.12 -34.29 21.55
N TYR A 540 -10.99 -35.14 22.12
CA TYR A 540 -11.32 -35.10 23.54
C TYR A 540 -10.11 -35.44 24.42
N ARG A 541 -9.36 -36.48 24.06
CA ARG A 541 -8.13 -36.84 24.78
C ARG A 541 -7.14 -35.68 24.86
N MET A 542 -6.89 -35.01 23.74
CA MET A 542 -5.96 -33.88 23.69
C MET A 542 -6.49 -32.68 24.52
N MET A 543 -7.77 -32.41 24.46
CA MET A 543 -8.37 -31.30 25.20
C MET A 543 -8.40 -31.55 26.72
N GLU A 544 -8.82 -32.76 27.17
CA GLU A 544 -9.10 -33.05 28.57
C GLU A 544 -7.88 -33.58 29.29
N ASP A 545 -7.15 -34.57 28.72
CA ASP A 545 -6.04 -35.22 29.39
C ASP A 545 -4.70 -34.47 29.20
N HIS A 546 -4.56 -33.70 28.09
CA HIS A 546 -3.32 -33.02 27.73
C HIS A 546 -3.39 -31.48 27.75
N GLY A 547 -4.46 -30.89 28.26
CA GLY A 547 -4.56 -29.47 28.52
C GLY A 547 -4.71 -28.57 27.26
N TYR A 548 -5.00 -29.12 26.09
CA TYR A 548 -5.13 -28.33 24.85
C TYR A 548 -6.31 -27.37 24.92
N LEU A 549 -7.40 -27.73 25.62
CA LEU A 549 -8.52 -26.83 25.86
C LEU A 549 -8.08 -25.57 26.64
N GLU A 550 -7.21 -25.72 27.64
CA GLU A 550 -6.69 -24.59 28.40
C GLU A 550 -5.74 -23.74 27.57
N ASN A 551 -4.88 -24.37 26.76
CA ASN A 551 -4.01 -23.63 25.82
C ASN A 551 -4.82 -22.78 24.84
N MET A 552 -5.90 -23.32 24.26
CA MET A 552 -6.79 -22.63 23.32
C MET A 552 -7.47 -21.39 23.95
N LYS A 553 -7.69 -21.39 25.26
CA LYS A 553 -8.30 -20.27 25.99
C LYS A 553 -7.34 -19.15 26.33
N ILE A 554 -6.03 -19.30 26.13
CA ILE A 554 -5.05 -18.27 26.43
C ILE A 554 -5.38 -17.01 25.58
N PRO A 555 -5.63 -15.84 26.21
CA PRO A 555 -5.92 -14.62 25.46
C PRO A 555 -4.70 -14.19 24.63
N MET A 556 -4.89 -13.70 23.40
CA MET A 556 -3.82 -13.22 22.53
C MET A 556 -2.86 -12.24 23.25
N LYS A 557 -3.41 -11.30 24.03
CA LYS A 557 -2.64 -10.32 24.81
C LYS A 557 -1.70 -10.93 25.85
N ASN A 558 -1.90 -12.20 26.20
CA ASN A 558 -1.10 -12.93 27.20
C ASN A 558 -0.03 -13.82 26.55
N ILE A 559 0.00 -13.91 25.24
CA ILE A 559 1.03 -14.64 24.50
C ILE A 559 2.32 -13.80 24.54
N ARG A 560 3.39 -14.34 25.11
CA ARG A 560 4.65 -13.63 25.31
C ARG A 560 5.83 -14.58 25.14
N PHE A 561 6.97 -14.04 24.75
CA PHE A 561 8.23 -14.76 24.76
C PHE A 561 8.67 -15.09 26.19
N THR A 562 9.27 -16.24 26.38
CA THR A 562 9.95 -16.58 27.63
C THR A 562 11.21 -15.72 27.79
N SER A 563 11.40 -15.11 28.95
CA SER A 563 12.56 -14.28 29.24
C SER A 563 13.86 -15.10 29.09
N GLY A 564 14.84 -14.56 28.37
CA GLY A 564 16.12 -15.19 28.08
C GLY A 564 16.13 -16.08 26.84
N PHE A 565 14.99 -16.32 26.21
CA PHE A 565 14.90 -17.04 24.95
C PHE A 565 14.84 -16.05 23.77
N GLN A 566 15.90 -15.98 23.01
CA GLN A 566 15.93 -15.17 21.78
C GLN A 566 15.47 -16.02 20.58
N HIS A 567 14.19 -16.04 20.35
CA HIS A 567 13.67 -16.52 19.08
C HIS A 567 13.65 -15.35 18.10
N GLN A 568 14.52 -15.31 17.17
CA GLN A 568 14.68 -14.41 15.99
C GLN A 568 13.66 -13.24 15.78
N GLY A 569 13.06 -12.73 16.86
CA GLY A 569 12.13 -11.60 16.84
C GLY A 569 10.75 -11.85 16.21
N ILE A 570 10.44 -13.09 15.83
CA ILE A 570 9.22 -13.40 15.11
C ILE A 570 8.15 -13.94 16.08
N THR A 571 7.06 -13.22 16.21
CA THR A 571 5.87 -13.61 16.97
C THR A 571 4.88 -14.38 16.09
N MET A 572 5.33 -15.33 15.31
CA MET A 572 4.48 -16.03 14.32
C MET A 572 3.23 -16.66 14.93
N GLY A 573 3.33 -17.17 16.16
CA GLY A 573 2.17 -17.68 16.86
C GLY A 573 1.07 -16.66 17.17
N GLN A 574 1.39 -15.37 17.18
CA GLN A 574 0.40 -14.31 17.34
C GLN A 574 -0.32 -13.98 16.04
N ASP A 575 0.36 -14.06 14.91
CA ASP A 575 -0.20 -13.71 13.60
C ASP A 575 -1.21 -14.75 13.10
N TRP A 576 -1.09 -16.00 13.53
CA TRP A 576 -1.94 -17.11 13.08
C TRP A 576 -3.07 -17.48 14.05
N ASN A 577 -3.04 -17.02 15.30
CA ASN A 577 -4.10 -17.26 16.27
C ASN A 577 -5.34 -16.41 15.99
#